data_7a25865f74c977f7fd2e86aad618d29f
#
_entry.id   7a25865f74c977f7fd2e86aad618d29f
#
_cell.length_a   1.000
_cell.length_b   1.000
_cell.length_c   1.000
_cell.angle_alpha   90.00
_cell.angle_beta   90.00
_cell.angle_gamma   90.00
#
_symmetry.space_group_name_H-M   'P 1'
#
loop_
_entity.id
_entity.type
_entity.pdbx_description
1 polymer ?
#
loop_
_entity_poly.entity_id
_entity_poly.type
_entity_poly.pdbx_seq_one_letter_code
_entity_poly.pdbx_strand_id
1 'polypeptide(L)'
;MKNITIILNREFASYFTTPVAYVFILVFLVLSSAFTFYLGQFYERGQADLLPFFNFHPWLYLFLVPAVSMRLWSEERASGSIELLLTLPITLWDAILGKFLAAWLFTGLALLGTFPLWLSVNYLGEPDNGAIAASYVGSWFMAGAFLAVGCCLSALTKSQIVAFILTGTVCLLLVLAGFPLVLNFFQDWVPALILDLIAGLSVIAHFMAISKGVLALTDVIYFIAMIGLWLTLTRLALQAKAAD
;
A
#
# COMPACT_ATOMS: atom_id res chain seq x y z
N MET A 1 -13.25 -9.51 18.28
CA MET A 1 -12.81 -10.27 17.09
C MET A 1 -13.97 -10.64 16.14
N LYS A 2 -15.13 -11.09 16.64
CA LYS A 2 -16.29 -11.47 15.79
C LYS A 2 -16.79 -10.31 14.89
N ASN A 3 -16.82 -9.09 15.41
CA ASN A 3 -17.28 -7.91 14.65
C ASN A 3 -16.32 -7.53 13.50
N ILE A 4 -15.01 -7.60 13.76
CA ILE A 4 -13.99 -7.33 12.72
C ILE A 4 -14.18 -8.26 11.52
N THR A 5 -14.35 -9.57 11.77
CA THR A 5 -14.55 -10.57 10.70
C THR A 5 -15.84 -10.33 9.91
N ILE A 6 -16.92 -9.92 10.58
CA ILE A 6 -18.19 -9.61 9.90
C ILE A 6 -18.02 -8.40 8.98
N ILE A 7 -17.39 -7.33 9.47
CA ILE A 7 -17.13 -6.12 8.68
C ILE A 7 -16.18 -6.44 7.52
N LEU A 8 -15.08 -7.15 7.79
CA LEU A 8 -14.12 -7.57 6.79
C LEU A 8 -14.81 -8.33 5.64
N ASN A 9 -15.60 -9.35 5.96
CA ASN A 9 -16.27 -10.16 4.93
C ASN A 9 -17.27 -9.33 4.12
N ARG A 10 -18.02 -8.43 4.75
CA ARG A 10 -18.94 -7.52 4.07
C ARG A 10 -18.21 -6.57 3.12
N GLU A 11 -17.17 -5.91 3.62
CA GLU A 11 -16.36 -4.96 2.83
C GLU A 11 -15.62 -5.68 1.70
N PHE A 12 -15.02 -6.83 1.98
CA PHE A 12 -14.33 -7.62 0.97
C PHE A 12 -15.27 -8.09 -0.14
N ALA A 13 -16.46 -8.60 0.21
CA ALA A 13 -17.46 -8.98 -0.77
C ALA A 13 -17.93 -7.77 -1.61
N SER A 14 -18.05 -6.59 -0.99
CA SER A 14 -18.50 -5.38 -1.68
C SER A 14 -17.56 -4.95 -2.81
N TYR A 15 -16.25 -5.24 -2.72
CA TYR A 15 -15.32 -4.97 -3.84
C TYR A 15 -15.73 -5.70 -5.11
N PHE A 16 -16.20 -6.95 -5.00
CA PHE A 16 -16.56 -7.78 -6.16
C PHE A 16 -17.99 -7.58 -6.66
N THR A 17 -18.80 -6.79 -5.96
CA THR A 17 -20.14 -6.40 -6.45
C THR A 17 -20.10 -5.29 -7.49
N THR A 18 -18.97 -4.62 -7.62
CA THR A 18 -18.78 -3.49 -8.55
C THR A 18 -17.76 -3.85 -9.63
N PRO A 19 -17.95 -3.40 -10.89
CA PRO A 19 -16.96 -3.62 -11.96
C PRO A 19 -15.59 -2.99 -11.66
N VAL A 20 -15.54 -2.01 -10.78
CA VAL A 20 -14.33 -1.25 -10.45
C VAL A 20 -13.20 -2.13 -9.93
N ALA A 21 -13.52 -3.15 -9.11
CA ALA A 21 -12.52 -4.06 -8.58
C ALA A 21 -11.83 -4.88 -9.68
N TYR A 22 -12.60 -5.38 -10.64
CA TYR A 22 -12.07 -6.15 -11.76
C TYR A 22 -11.19 -5.29 -12.67
N VAL A 23 -11.64 -4.07 -12.96
CA VAL A 23 -10.85 -3.09 -13.73
C VAL A 23 -9.54 -2.79 -12.98
N PHE A 24 -9.61 -2.63 -11.66
CA PHE A 24 -8.43 -2.37 -10.83
C PHE A 24 -7.40 -3.51 -10.91
N ILE A 25 -7.84 -4.76 -10.71
CA ILE A 25 -6.97 -5.94 -10.82
C ILE A 25 -6.38 -6.04 -12.23
N LEU A 26 -7.21 -5.87 -13.28
CA LEU A 26 -6.77 -5.93 -14.66
C LEU A 26 -5.71 -4.85 -14.95
N VAL A 27 -5.96 -3.60 -14.57
CA VAL A 27 -5.00 -2.50 -14.74
C VAL A 27 -3.69 -2.79 -14.01
N PHE A 28 -3.77 -3.31 -12.78
CA PHE A 28 -2.59 -3.71 -12.03
C PHE A 28 -1.77 -4.78 -12.75
N LEU A 29 -2.43 -5.85 -13.22
CA LEU A 29 -1.76 -6.94 -13.92
C LEU A 29 -1.15 -6.48 -15.25
N VAL A 30 -1.87 -5.67 -16.02
CA VAL A 30 -1.38 -5.14 -17.31
C VAL A 30 -0.20 -4.20 -17.10
N LEU A 31 -0.31 -3.24 -16.17
CA LEU A 31 0.77 -2.27 -15.92
C LEU A 31 2.00 -2.94 -15.32
N SER A 32 1.83 -3.86 -14.37
CA SER A 32 2.97 -4.58 -13.78
C SER A 32 3.70 -5.43 -14.82
N SER A 33 2.97 -6.10 -15.70
CA SER A 33 3.54 -6.85 -16.81
C SER A 33 4.22 -5.94 -17.83
N ALA A 34 3.56 -4.86 -18.25
CA ALA A 34 4.11 -3.90 -19.20
C ALA A 34 5.41 -3.27 -18.66
N PHE A 35 5.42 -2.85 -17.40
CA PHE A 35 6.61 -2.26 -16.79
C PHE A 35 7.75 -3.28 -16.67
N THR A 36 7.45 -4.54 -16.35
CA THR A 36 8.44 -5.59 -16.25
C THR A 36 9.10 -5.89 -17.62
N PHE A 37 8.27 -6.10 -18.63
CA PHE A 37 8.76 -6.56 -19.94
C PHE A 37 9.32 -5.43 -20.79
N TYR A 38 8.71 -4.25 -20.81
CA TYR A 38 9.16 -3.12 -21.62
C TYR A 38 10.18 -2.24 -20.90
N LEU A 39 9.81 -1.64 -19.76
CA LEU A 39 10.69 -0.71 -19.06
C LEU A 39 11.81 -1.43 -18.32
N GLY A 40 11.50 -2.59 -17.74
CA GLY A 40 12.46 -3.44 -17.03
C GLY A 40 13.37 -4.26 -17.95
N GLN A 41 13.10 -4.25 -19.28
CA GLN A 41 13.90 -4.96 -20.28
C GLN A 41 14.17 -6.43 -19.88
N PHE A 42 13.15 -7.10 -19.36
CA PHE A 42 13.27 -8.42 -18.74
C PHE A 42 14.01 -9.42 -19.64
N TYR A 43 13.65 -9.52 -20.94
CA TYR A 43 14.26 -10.46 -21.88
C TYR A 43 15.65 -10.01 -22.32
N GLU A 44 15.89 -8.71 -22.45
CA GLU A 44 17.18 -8.15 -22.92
C GLU A 44 18.29 -8.33 -21.88
N ARG A 45 17.91 -8.35 -20.59
CA ARG A 45 18.85 -8.56 -19.49
C ARG A 45 19.40 -9.98 -19.44
N GLY A 46 18.70 -10.97 -19.99
CA GLY A 46 19.12 -12.37 -19.98
C GLY A 46 19.31 -12.98 -18.59
N GLN A 47 18.68 -12.39 -17.58
CA GLN A 47 18.72 -12.84 -16.18
C GLN A 47 17.35 -13.32 -15.75
N ALA A 48 17.29 -14.54 -15.19
CA ALA A 48 16.05 -15.10 -14.65
C ALA A 48 15.80 -14.57 -13.23
N ASP A 49 15.44 -13.30 -13.12
CA ASP A 49 15.07 -12.66 -11.85
C ASP A 49 13.79 -11.79 -11.99
N LEU A 50 13.14 -11.49 -10.88
CA LEU A 50 11.99 -10.59 -10.82
C LEU A 50 12.34 -9.21 -10.24
N LEU A 51 13.62 -8.83 -10.19
CA LEU A 51 14.02 -7.50 -9.73
C LEU A 51 13.35 -6.37 -10.53
N PRO A 52 13.27 -6.41 -11.88
CA PRO A 52 12.58 -5.40 -12.65
C PRO A 52 11.11 -5.27 -12.26
N PHE A 53 10.43 -6.38 -12.01
CA PHE A 53 9.02 -6.41 -11.59
C PHE A 53 8.84 -5.68 -10.26
N PHE A 54 9.61 -6.03 -9.23
CA PHE A 54 9.48 -5.43 -7.91
C PHE A 54 9.94 -3.97 -7.84
N ASN A 55 10.93 -3.56 -8.65
CA ASN A 55 11.40 -2.18 -8.71
C ASN A 55 10.31 -1.17 -9.12
N PHE A 56 9.31 -1.62 -9.87
CA PHE A 56 8.19 -0.78 -10.28
C PHE A 56 7.01 -0.79 -9.31
N HIS A 57 6.96 -1.69 -8.33
CA HIS A 57 5.85 -1.77 -7.38
C HIS A 57 5.61 -0.48 -6.58
N PRO A 58 6.62 0.21 -6.03
CA PRO A 58 6.39 1.47 -5.33
C PRO A 58 5.67 2.50 -6.21
N TRP A 59 6.02 2.58 -7.50
CA TRP A 59 5.44 3.50 -8.46
C TRP A 59 4.01 3.12 -8.86
N LEU A 60 3.76 1.84 -9.06
CA LEU A 60 2.41 1.32 -9.33
C LEU A 60 1.47 1.59 -8.16
N TYR A 61 1.94 1.36 -6.95
CA TYR A 61 1.14 1.56 -5.75
C TYR A 61 0.82 3.01 -5.45
N LEU A 62 1.60 3.99 -5.97
CA LEU A 62 1.28 5.42 -5.87
C LEU A 62 -0.07 5.79 -6.51
N PHE A 63 -0.51 5.03 -7.50
CA PHE A 63 -1.79 5.24 -8.18
C PHE A 63 -2.86 4.26 -7.70
N LEU A 64 -2.48 3.00 -7.61
CA LEU A 64 -3.42 1.92 -7.36
C LEU A 64 -3.92 1.89 -5.92
N VAL A 65 -3.03 2.09 -4.95
CA VAL A 65 -3.44 2.05 -3.54
C VAL A 65 -4.31 3.25 -3.15
N PRO A 66 -4.00 4.50 -3.55
CA PRO A 66 -4.94 5.61 -3.36
C PRO A 66 -6.31 5.39 -3.98
N ALA A 67 -6.40 4.74 -5.15
CA ALA A 67 -7.68 4.44 -5.81
C ALA A 67 -8.53 3.43 -5.00
N VAL A 68 -7.91 2.47 -4.31
CA VAL A 68 -8.62 1.57 -3.41
C VAL A 68 -9.02 2.27 -2.12
N SER A 69 -8.10 3.02 -1.52
CA SER A 69 -8.28 3.60 -0.19
C SER A 69 -9.17 4.83 -0.16
N MET A 70 -9.30 5.56 -1.28
CA MET A 70 -10.07 6.80 -1.32
C MET A 70 -11.53 6.63 -0.89
N ARG A 71 -12.10 5.43 -1.07
CA ARG A 71 -13.51 5.13 -0.77
C ARG A 71 -13.76 4.66 0.65
N LEU A 72 -12.72 4.27 1.40
CA LEU A 72 -12.85 3.58 2.69
C LEU A 72 -13.72 4.34 3.70
N TRP A 73 -13.60 5.67 3.76
CA TRP A 73 -14.33 6.52 4.69
C TRP A 73 -15.02 7.71 4.00
N SER A 74 -14.46 8.24 2.91
CA SER A 74 -14.98 9.45 2.27
C SER A 74 -16.40 9.25 1.72
N GLU A 75 -16.73 8.06 1.27
CA GLU A 75 -18.07 7.71 0.77
C GLU A 75 -19.11 7.71 1.90
N GLU A 76 -18.79 7.10 3.03
CA GLU A 76 -19.66 7.11 4.22
C GLU A 76 -19.82 8.50 4.82
N ARG A 77 -18.76 9.31 4.73
CA ARG A 77 -18.82 10.71 5.15
C ARG A 77 -19.63 11.58 4.20
N ALA A 78 -19.55 11.32 2.90
CA ALA A 78 -20.33 12.06 1.90
C ALA A 78 -21.83 11.74 2.01
N SER A 79 -22.19 10.49 2.30
CA SER A 79 -23.57 10.02 2.46
C SER A 79 -24.16 10.26 3.86
N GLY A 80 -23.34 10.67 4.86
CA GLY A 80 -23.76 10.78 6.24
C GLY A 80 -23.95 9.44 6.97
N SER A 81 -23.70 8.31 6.30
CA SER A 81 -23.87 6.97 6.90
C SER A 81 -22.85 6.65 8.00
N ILE A 82 -21.82 7.46 8.13
CA ILE A 82 -20.84 7.33 9.22
C ILE A 82 -21.50 7.52 10.60
N GLU A 83 -22.50 8.38 10.73
CA GLU A 83 -23.23 8.61 11.98
C GLU A 83 -24.01 7.34 12.39
N LEU A 84 -24.63 6.66 11.41
CA LEU A 84 -25.31 5.38 11.65
C LEU A 84 -24.30 4.29 12.08
N LEU A 85 -23.10 4.28 11.49
CA LEU A 85 -22.06 3.32 11.86
C LEU A 85 -21.59 3.53 13.30
N LEU A 86 -21.53 4.79 13.76
CA LEU A 86 -21.14 5.14 15.13
C LEU A 86 -22.21 4.80 16.17
N THR A 87 -23.49 4.65 15.80
CA THR A 87 -24.57 4.22 16.69
C THR A 87 -24.66 2.70 16.86
N LEU A 88 -23.96 1.93 16.00
CA LEU A 88 -23.93 0.47 16.12
C LEU A 88 -23.13 0.04 17.36
N PRO A 89 -23.45 -1.11 17.97
CA PRO A 89 -22.74 -1.65 19.12
C PRO A 89 -21.38 -2.29 18.72
N ILE A 90 -20.55 -1.54 18.00
CA ILE A 90 -19.22 -1.91 17.54
C ILE A 90 -18.21 -0.85 17.98
N THR A 91 -16.97 -1.26 18.18
CA THR A 91 -15.92 -0.29 18.47
C THR A 91 -15.40 0.35 17.19
N LEU A 92 -14.88 1.58 17.28
CA LEU A 92 -14.22 2.23 16.15
C LEU A 92 -13.06 1.39 15.59
N TRP A 93 -12.35 0.69 16.47
CA TRP A 93 -11.29 -0.22 16.04
C TRP A 93 -11.81 -1.40 15.22
N ASP A 94 -12.99 -1.95 15.56
CA ASP A 94 -13.60 -3.03 14.78
C ASP A 94 -13.89 -2.55 13.35
N ALA A 95 -14.40 -1.33 13.20
CA ALA A 95 -14.70 -0.74 11.90
C ALA A 95 -13.43 -0.44 11.10
N ILE A 96 -12.44 0.22 11.72
CA ILE A 96 -11.17 0.60 11.06
C ILE A 96 -10.42 -0.65 10.61
N LEU A 97 -10.23 -1.62 11.50
CA LEU A 97 -9.50 -2.85 11.18
C LEU A 97 -10.25 -3.70 10.14
N GLY A 98 -11.58 -3.81 10.25
CA GLY A 98 -12.40 -4.55 9.29
C GLY A 98 -12.27 -4.00 7.87
N LYS A 99 -12.39 -2.68 7.70
CA LYS A 99 -12.24 -2.00 6.40
C LYS A 99 -10.80 -2.06 5.87
N PHE A 100 -9.84 -1.77 6.71
CA PHE A 100 -8.42 -1.81 6.34
C PHE A 100 -8.01 -3.22 5.89
N LEU A 101 -8.33 -4.24 6.67
CA LEU A 101 -7.98 -5.63 6.34
C LEU A 101 -8.67 -6.11 5.06
N ALA A 102 -9.92 -5.71 4.80
CA ALA A 102 -10.62 -6.03 3.56
C ALA A 102 -9.89 -5.44 2.35
N ALA A 103 -9.49 -4.16 2.41
CA ALA A 103 -8.73 -3.50 1.36
C ALA A 103 -7.33 -4.13 1.19
N TRP A 104 -6.67 -4.48 2.30
CA TRP A 104 -5.34 -5.09 2.27
C TRP A 104 -5.36 -6.51 1.71
N LEU A 105 -6.38 -7.31 2.02
CA LEU A 105 -6.59 -8.61 1.39
C LEU A 105 -6.91 -8.48 -0.10
N PHE A 106 -7.68 -7.47 -0.48
CA PHE A 106 -7.98 -7.20 -1.89
C PHE A 106 -6.72 -6.87 -2.69
N THR A 107 -5.81 -6.02 -2.16
CA THR A 107 -4.52 -5.74 -2.81
C THR A 107 -3.63 -6.97 -2.83
N GLY A 108 -3.65 -7.80 -1.78
CA GLY A 108 -2.97 -9.08 -1.74
C GLY A 108 -3.45 -10.05 -2.83
N LEU A 109 -4.78 -10.09 -3.07
CA LEU A 109 -5.36 -10.91 -4.14
C LEU A 109 -4.90 -10.42 -5.53
N ALA A 110 -4.86 -9.11 -5.76
CA ALA A 110 -4.33 -8.53 -6.99
C ALA A 110 -2.85 -8.91 -7.20
N LEU A 111 -2.05 -8.85 -6.12
CA LEU A 111 -0.66 -9.25 -6.14
C LEU A 111 -0.48 -10.75 -6.41
N LEU A 112 -1.31 -11.61 -5.82
CA LEU A 112 -1.34 -13.04 -6.13
C LEU A 112 -1.67 -13.33 -7.59
N GLY A 113 -2.45 -12.47 -8.25
CA GLY A 113 -2.72 -12.55 -9.69
C GLY A 113 -1.46 -12.43 -10.56
N THR A 114 -0.36 -11.92 -10.04
CA THR A 114 0.94 -11.86 -10.73
C THR A 114 1.78 -13.16 -10.58
N PHE A 115 1.31 -14.15 -9.81
CA PHE A 115 2.00 -15.42 -9.59
C PHE A 115 2.44 -16.15 -10.87
N PRO A 116 1.73 -16.09 -12.01
CA PRO A 116 2.21 -16.64 -13.27
C PRO A 116 3.57 -16.11 -13.71
N LEU A 117 3.94 -14.86 -13.35
CA LEU A 117 5.27 -14.32 -13.63
C LEU A 117 6.36 -15.08 -12.86
N TRP A 118 6.09 -15.45 -11.61
CA TRP A 118 7.00 -16.26 -10.80
C TRP A 118 7.23 -17.65 -11.42
N LEU A 119 6.16 -18.30 -11.89
CA LEU A 119 6.26 -19.57 -12.60
C LEU A 119 7.07 -19.44 -13.89
N SER A 120 6.83 -18.35 -14.65
CA SER A 120 7.54 -18.10 -15.91
C SER A 120 9.06 -17.94 -15.70
N VAL A 121 9.48 -17.23 -14.65
CA VAL A 121 10.89 -17.03 -14.34
C VAL A 121 11.56 -18.35 -13.93
N ASN A 122 10.88 -19.20 -13.15
CA ASN A 122 11.38 -20.52 -12.80
C ASN A 122 11.48 -21.46 -14.01
N TYR A 123 10.64 -21.26 -15.02
CA TYR A 123 10.72 -22.01 -16.28
C TYR A 123 11.91 -21.54 -17.16
N LEU A 124 12.24 -20.25 -17.09
CA LEU A 124 13.32 -19.66 -17.90
C LEU A 124 14.72 -19.86 -17.31
N GLY A 125 14.82 -20.15 -16.01
CA GLY A 125 16.11 -20.31 -15.34
C GLY A 125 15.98 -20.73 -13.89
N GLU A 126 17.04 -20.54 -13.11
CA GLU A 126 17.10 -20.86 -11.68
C GLU A 126 17.15 -19.56 -10.84
N PRO A 127 15.99 -18.89 -10.62
CA PRO A 127 15.95 -17.68 -9.82
C PRO A 127 16.12 -18.00 -8.32
N ASP A 128 16.55 -16.99 -7.54
CA ASP A 128 16.46 -17.06 -6.08
C ASP A 128 15.01 -16.94 -5.63
N ASN A 129 14.36 -18.08 -5.41
CA ASN A 129 12.99 -18.15 -4.95
C ASN A 129 12.78 -17.56 -3.54
N GLY A 130 13.83 -17.54 -2.70
CA GLY A 130 13.79 -16.90 -1.40
C GLY A 130 13.68 -15.39 -1.52
N ALA A 131 14.46 -14.78 -2.39
CA ALA A 131 14.39 -13.35 -2.68
C ALA A 131 13.05 -12.96 -3.31
N ILE A 132 12.51 -13.79 -4.22
CA ILE A 132 11.19 -13.56 -4.82
C ILE A 132 10.08 -13.60 -3.76
N ALA A 133 10.05 -14.64 -2.91
CA ALA A 133 9.06 -14.75 -1.86
C ALA A 133 9.13 -13.57 -0.87
N ALA A 134 10.35 -13.20 -0.46
CA ALA A 134 10.57 -12.03 0.39
C ALA A 134 10.04 -10.74 -0.25
N SER A 135 10.29 -10.57 -1.56
CA SER A 135 9.81 -9.41 -2.33
C SER A 135 8.29 -9.35 -2.41
N TYR A 136 7.59 -10.47 -2.61
CA TYR A 136 6.13 -10.54 -2.56
C TYR A 136 5.59 -10.12 -1.18
N VAL A 137 6.19 -10.65 -0.11
CA VAL A 137 5.81 -10.29 1.27
C VAL A 137 6.07 -8.80 1.52
N GLY A 138 7.26 -8.30 1.18
CA GLY A 138 7.61 -6.88 1.32
C GLY A 138 6.68 -5.96 0.52
N SER A 139 6.35 -6.34 -0.71
CA SER A 139 5.39 -5.60 -1.55
C SER A 139 4.00 -5.54 -0.92
N TRP A 140 3.52 -6.64 -0.33
CA TRP A 140 2.23 -6.66 0.36
C TRP A 140 2.22 -5.80 1.62
N PHE A 141 3.30 -5.80 2.41
CA PHE A 141 3.44 -4.88 3.55
C PHE A 141 3.52 -3.42 3.11
N MET A 142 4.23 -3.10 2.05
CA MET A 142 4.29 -1.76 1.47
C MET A 142 2.90 -1.29 1.02
N ALA A 143 2.13 -2.14 0.34
CA ALA A 143 0.75 -1.85 -0.02
C ALA A 143 -0.11 -1.57 1.23
N GLY A 144 0.07 -2.35 2.31
CA GLY A 144 -0.59 -2.14 3.60
C GLY A 144 -0.25 -0.79 4.22
N ALA A 145 1.02 -0.37 4.19
CA ALA A 145 1.44 0.94 4.69
C ALA A 145 0.79 2.09 3.91
N PHE A 146 0.77 2.02 2.59
CA PHE A 146 0.11 3.02 1.74
C PHE A 146 -1.42 3.02 1.93
N LEU A 147 -2.03 1.83 2.10
CA LEU A 147 -3.45 1.72 2.43
C LEU A 147 -3.79 2.37 3.77
N ALA A 148 -2.93 2.22 4.79
CA ALA A 148 -3.14 2.84 6.09
C ALA A 148 -3.08 4.38 6.00
N VAL A 149 -2.14 4.94 5.21
CA VAL A 149 -2.10 6.37 4.86
C VAL A 149 -3.42 6.79 4.22
N GLY A 150 -3.87 6.07 3.20
CA GLY A 150 -5.11 6.36 2.49
C GLY A 150 -6.36 6.21 3.36
N CYS A 151 -6.38 5.25 4.28
CA CYS A 151 -7.44 5.08 5.26
C CYS A 151 -7.59 6.34 6.14
N CYS A 152 -6.47 6.89 6.63
CA CYS A 152 -6.46 8.12 7.42
C CYS A 152 -6.95 9.33 6.60
N LEU A 153 -6.39 9.53 5.42
CA LEU A 153 -6.71 10.70 4.59
C LEU A 153 -8.15 10.63 4.05
N SER A 154 -8.65 9.44 3.74
CA SER A 154 -10.05 9.22 3.40
C SER A 154 -10.99 9.58 4.55
N ALA A 155 -10.58 9.35 5.80
CA ALA A 155 -11.35 9.74 6.97
C ALA A 155 -11.39 11.26 7.22
N LEU A 156 -10.47 12.03 6.65
CA LEU A 156 -10.42 13.50 6.83
C LEU A 156 -11.30 14.27 5.84
N THR A 157 -11.69 13.69 4.71
CA THR A 157 -12.43 14.37 3.64
C THR A 157 -13.74 13.67 3.28
N LYS A 158 -14.70 14.42 2.73
CA LYS A 158 -15.94 13.89 2.13
C LYS A 158 -15.80 13.62 0.63
N SER A 159 -14.72 14.09 0.00
CA SER A 159 -14.48 13.94 -1.43
C SER A 159 -13.49 12.80 -1.70
N GLN A 160 -13.91 11.81 -2.48
CA GLN A 160 -13.05 10.69 -2.90
C GLN A 160 -11.85 11.20 -3.72
N ILE A 161 -12.05 12.20 -4.58
CA ILE A 161 -10.99 12.78 -5.43
C ILE A 161 -9.92 13.45 -4.56
N VAL A 162 -10.34 14.22 -3.54
CA VAL A 162 -9.41 14.86 -2.61
C VAL A 162 -8.66 13.80 -1.80
N ALA A 163 -9.34 12.75 -1.32
CA ALA A 163 -8.70 11.64 -0.62
C ALA A 163 -7.64 10.95 -1.50
N PHE A 164 -7.96 10.71 -2.78
CA PHE A 164 -7.03 10.12 -3.75
C PHE A 164 -5.77 10.97 -3.92
N ILE A 165 -5.94 12.28 -4.19
CA ILE A 165 -4.82 13.21 -4.43
C ILE A 165 -3.95 13.32 -3.17
N LEU A 166 -4.55 13.51 -2.01
CA LEU A 166 -3.81 13.62 -0.74
C LEU A 166 -3.03 12.34 -0.44
N THR A 167 -3.66 11.18 -0.61
CA THR A 167 -3.00 9.88 -0.39
C THR A 167 -1.83 9.69 -1.34
N GLY A 168 -2.04 9.95 -2.64
CA GLY A 168 -0.98 9.86 -3.63
C GLY A 168 0.18 10.80 -3.33
N THR A 169 -0.11 12.03 -2.90
CA THR A 169 0.92 13.02 -2.53
C THR A 169 1.72 12.57 -1.31
N VAL A 170 1.07 12.12 -0.24
CA VAL A 170 1.78 11.66 0.97
C VAL A 170 2.60 10.40 0.67
N CYS A 171 2.04 9.44 -0.06
CA CYS A 171 2.78 8.24 -0.47
C CYS A 171 3.96 8.59 -1.37
N LEU A 172 3.81 9.55 -2.31
CA LEU A 172 4.90 10.04 -3.15
C LEU A 172 6.03 10.66 -2.30
N LEU A 173 5.70 11.48 -1.31
CA LEU A 173 6.68 12.05 -0.40
C LEU A 173 7.45 10.97 0.39
N LEU A 174 6.76 9.92 0.85
CA LEU A 174 7.38 8.78 1.52
C LEU A 174 8.30 7.97 0.59
N VAL A 175 7.94 7.86 -0.68
CA VAL A 175 8.77 7.23 -1.72
C VAL A 175 10.01 8.09 -2.00
N LEU A 176 9.83 9.40 -2.18
CA LEU A 176 10.92 10.33 -2.50
C LEU A 176 11.88 10.57 -1.33
N ALA A 177 11.44 10.39 -0.08
CA ALA A 177 12.25 10.60 1.12
C ALA A 177 13.57 9.80 1.12
N GLY A 178 13.62 8.64 0.46
CA GLY A 178 14.84 7.85 0.33
C GLY A 178 15.58 7.98 -1.00
N PHE A 179 15.15 8.87 -1.86
CA PHE A 179 15.81 9.02 -3.15
C PHE A 179 17.12 9.78 -2.98
N PRO A 180 18.27 9.21 -3.44
CA PRO A 180 19.58 9.86 -3.29
C PRO A 180 19.62 11.28 -3.84
N LEU A 181 18.90 11.53 -4.94
CA LEU A 181 18.83 12.85 -5.55
C LEU A 181 18.16 13.88 -4.63
N VAL A 182 17.13 13.47 -3.88
CA VAL A 182 16.43 14.33 -2.92
C VAL A 182 17.30 14.57 -1.70
N LEU A 183 17.90 13.50 -1.16
CA LEU A 183 18.79 13.60 0.00
C LEU A 183 20.01 14.48 -0.29
N ASN A 184 20.66 14.31 -1.44
CA ASN A 184 21.82 15.09 -1.86
C ASN A 184 21.45 16.57 -2.07
N PHE A 185 20.24 16.89 -2.58
CA PHE A 185 19.79 18.26 -2.74
C PHE A 185 19.68 19.01 -1.40
N PHE A 186 19.30 18.31 -0.33
CA PHE A 186 19.15 18.90 1.00
C PHE A 186 20.40 18.78 1.87
N GLN A 187 21.42 18.05 1.44
CA GLN A 187 22.62 17.75 2.24
C GLN A 187 23.37 19.01 2.70
N ASP A 188 23.38 20.08 1.89
CA ASP A 188 24.07 21.33 2.20
C ASP A 188 23.24 22.28 3.10
N TRP A 189 21.94 22.01 3.26
CA TRP A 189 20.99 22.93 3.91
C TRP A 189 20.45 22.38 5.23
N VAL A 190 20.49 21.09 5.41
CA VAL A 190 19.85 20.39 6.52
C VAL A 190 20.89 19.59 7.33
N PRO A 191 20.86 19.63 8.68
CA PRO A 191 21.74 18.82 9.51
C PRO A 191 21.63 17.33 9.19
N ALA A 192 22.75 16.61 9.23
CA ALA A 192 22.82 15.17 8.91
C ALA A 192 21.81 14.33 9.70
N LEU A 193 21.58 14.65 10.97
CA LEU A 193 20.60 13.95 11.82
C LEU A 193 19.19 14.00 11.23
N ILE A 194 18.76 15.13 10.66
CA ILE A 194 17.43 15.27 10.05
C ILE A 194 17.39 14.52 8.74
N LEU A 195 18.46 14.53 7.95
CA LEU A 195 18.55 13.74 6.72
C LEU A 195 18.47 12.24 7.00
N ASP A 196 19.14 11.76 8.04
CA ASP A 196 19.10 10.36 8.46
C ASP A 196 17.68 9.97 8.92
N LEU A 197 16.98 10.86 9.63
CA LEU A 197 15.56 10.63 9.99
C LEU A 197 14.65 10.57 8.76
N ILE A 198 14.84 11.46 7.79
CA ILE A 198 14.07 11.47 6.54
C ILE A 198 14.36 10.20 5.73
N ALA A 199 15.64 9.83 5.62
CA ALA A 199 16.04 8.59 4.94
C ALA A 199 15.47 7.35 5.63
N GLY A 200 15.40 7.34 6.96
CA GLY A 200 14.79 6.28 7.76
C GLY A 200 13.27 6.15 7.59
N LEU A 201 12.58 7.21 7.12
CA LEU A 201 11.16 7.15 6.75
C LEU A 201 10.92 6.62 5.33
N SER A 202 11.97 6.31 4.58
CA SER A 202 11.88 5.89 3.20
C SER A 202 11.29 4.49 3.05
N VAL A 203 10.12 4.42 2.45
CA VAL A 203 9.46 3.16 2.07
C VAL A 203 10.31 2.36 1.06
N ILE A 204 10.96 3.06 0.11
CA ILE A 204 11.79 2.42 -0.90
C ILE A 204 13.02 1.76 -0.28
N ALA A 205 13.70 2.43 0.67
CA ALA A 205 14.92 1.88 1.28
C ALA A 205 14.64 0.53 1.96
N HIS A 206 13.59 0.45 2.77
CA HIS A 206 13.16 -0.77 3.45
C HIS A 206 12.66 -1.86 2.47
N PHE A 207 11.89 -1.45 1.46
CA PHE A 207 11.41 -2.40 0.46
C PHE A 207 12.55 -3.00 -0.38
N MET A 208 13.52 -2.17 -0.82
CA MET A 208 14.67 -2.64 -1.58
C MET A 208 15.62 -3.55 -0.77
N ALA A 209 15.70 -3.36 0.55
CA ALA A 209 16.42 -4.27 1.43
C ALA A 209 15.75 -5.66 1.42
N ILE A 210 14.43 -5.71 1.57
CA ILE A 210 13.64 -6.95 1.52
C ILE A 210 13.75 -7.61 0.13
N SER A 211 13.70 -6.84 -0.96
CA SER A 211 13.73 -7.36 -2.32
C SER A 211 15.06 -8.02 -2.70
N LYS A 212 16.12 -7.77 -1.94
CA LYS A 212 17.41 -8.47 -2.06
C LYS A 212 17.43 -9.82 -1.31
N GLY A 213 16.31 -10.28 -0.80
CA GLY A 213 16.19 -11.54 -0.08
C GLY A 213 16.52 -11.46 1.42
N VAL A 214 16.79 -10.27 1.94
CA VAL A 214 17.11 -10.07 3.37
C VAL A 214 15.86 -9.55 4.10
N LEU A 215 15.13 -10.44 4.75
CA LEU A 215 14.03 -10.08 5.65
C LEU A 215 14.62 -9.64 7.00
N ALA A 216 15.12 -8.41 7.07
CA ALA A 216 15.53 -7.86 8.36
C ALA A 216 14.30 -7.56 9.21
N LEU A 217 14.38 -7.88 10.51
CA LEU A 217 13.30 -7.60 11.47
C LEU A 217 12.98 -6.09 11.53
N THR A 218 13.98 -5.24 11.34
CA THR A 218 13.85 -3.79 11.29
C THR A 218 12.90 -3.33 10.18
N ASP A 219 12.98 -3.93 8.99
CA ASP A 219 12.14 -3.54 7.85
C ASP A 219 10.68 -3.97 8.05
N VAL A 220 10.48 -5.16 8.61
CA VAL A 220 9.14 -5.64 8.97
C VAL A 220 8.51 -4.77 10.05
N ILE A 221 9.27 -4.44 11.11
CA ILE A 221 8.81 -3.54 12.18
C ILE A 221 8.47 -2.16 11.63
N TYR A 222 9.27 -1.64 10.70
CA TYR A 222 8.99 -0.37 10.03
C TYR A 222 7.60 -0.36 9.39
N PHE A 223 7.29 -1.34 8.54
CA PHE A 223 5.97 -1.41 7.90
C PHE A 223 4.83 -1.60 8.89
N ILE A 224 4.99 -2.46 9.89
CA ILE A 224 3.98 -2.66 10.94
C ILE A 224 3.77 -1.37 11.75
N ALA A 225 4.84 -0.67 12.11
CA ALA A 225 4.77 0.60 12.84
C ALA A 225 4.08 1.68 12.01
N MET A 226 4.39 1.79 10.71
CA MET A 226 3.72 2.69 9.78
C MET A 226 2.22 2.41 9.70
N ILE A 227 1.83 1.14 9.52
CA ILE A 227 0.42 0.74 9.50
C ILE A 227 -0.25 1.12 10.83
N GLY A 228 0.35 0.77 11.96
CA GLY A 228 -0.17 1.08 13.29
C GLY A 228 -0.33 2.58 13.53
N LEU A 229 0.68 3.38 13.17
CA LEU A 229 0.65 4.85 13.29
C LEU A 229 -0.54 5.44 12.51
N TRP A 230 -0.65 5.13 11.22
CA TRP A 230 -1.70 5.70 10.38
C TRP A 230 -3.11 5.23 10.74
N LEU A 231 -3.28 3.98 11.21
CA LEU A 231 -4.57 3.52 11.72
C LEU A 231 -4.94 4.19 13.05
N THR A 232 -3.99 4.49 13.92
CA THR A 232 -4.26 5.28 15.14
C THR A 232 -4.64 6.72 14.79
N LEU A 233 -3.98 7.33 13.81
CA LEU A 233 -4.36 8.65 13.29
C LEU A 233 -5.75 8.63 12.65
N THR A 234 -6.12 7.56 11.95
CA THR A 234 -7.48 7.36 11.43
C THR A 234 -8.51 7.40 12.55
N ARG A 235 -8.25 6.68 13.66
CA ARG A 235 -9.15 6.70 14.82
C ARG A 235 -9.31 8.09 15.39
N LEU A 236 -8.20 8.83 15.58
CA LEU A 236 -8.25 10.20 16.11
C LEU A 236 -9.03 11.14 15.16
N ALA A 237 -8.83 11.01 13.85
CA ALA A 237 -9.56 11.79 12.85
C ALA A 237 -11.07 11.54 12.90
N LEU A 238 -11.49 10.28 13.07
CA LEU A 238 -12.90 9.91 13.18
C LEU A 238 -13.51 10.39 14.51
N GLN A 239 -12.78 10.30 15.62
CA GLN A 239 -13.24 10.77 16.93
C GLN A 239 -13.40 12.29 16.98
N ALA A 240 -12.43 13.04 16.44
CA ALA A 240 -12.51 14.51 16.42
C ALA A 240 -13.73 15.01 15.64
N LYS A 241 -14.14 14.30 14.60
CA LYS A 241 -15.28 14.69 13.75
C LYS A 241 -16.62 14.09 14.17
N ALA A 242 -16.65 13.18 15.13
CA ALA A 242 -17.85 12.72 15.77
C ALA A 242 -18.30 13.69 16.92
N ALA A 243 -17.41 14.61 17.32
CA ALA A 243 -17.65 15.60 18.36
C ALA A 243 -18.13 16.96 17.80
N ASP A 244 -18.00 17.19 16.49
CA ASP A 244 -18.51 18.35 15.74
C ASP A 244 -19.91 18.06 15.15
#